data_16f7cf9859c48453387567d6f602cd4d
#
_entry.id   16f7cf9859c48453387567d6f602cd4d
#
_cell.length_a   1.000
_cell.length_b   1.000
_cell.length_c   1.000
_cell.angle_alpha   90.00
_cell.angle_beta   90.00
_cell.angle_gamma   90.00
#
_symmetry.space_group_name_H-M   'P 1'
#
loop_
_entity.id
_entity.type
_entity.pdbx_description
1 polymer ?
#
loop_
_entity_poly.entity_id
_entity_poly.type
_entity_poly.pdbx_seq_one_letter_code
_entity_poly.pdbx_strand_id
1 'polypeptide(L)' 'QPKYVPISTLAKIWGRSRMYIYRRVDMIRNEGKFNDICLQLGAQQTLVHVDKFEAWMKGQNMKWLKGA' A
#
# COMPACT_ATOMS: atom_id res chain seq x y z
N GLN A 1 10.98 9.23 -12.59
CA GLN A 1 10.10 9.35 -11.45
C GLN A 1 10.09 8.07 -10.64
N PRO A 2 10.25 8.17 -9.33
CA PRO A 2 10.28 6.96 -8.53
C PRO A 2 8.90 6.31 -8.48
N LYS A 3 8.85 5.04 -8.79
CA LYS A 3 7.63 4.26 -8.65
C LYS A 3 7.42 3.79 -7.22
N TYR A 4 8.49 3.78 -6.45
CA TYR A 4 8.45 3.41 -5.04
C TYR A 4 8.58 4.67 -4.20
N VAL A 5 7.70 4.83 -3.23
CA VAL A 5 7.70 5.99 -2.35
C VAL A 5 7.61 5.52 -0.90
N PRO A 6 8.15 6.31 0.05
CA PRO A 6 7.99 6.00 1.46
C PRO A 6 6.52 6.05 1.86
N ILE A 7 6.20 5.37 2.96
CA ILE A 7 4.83 5.34 3.45
C ILE A 7 4.30 6.74 3.75
N SER A 8 5.15 7.62 4.30
CA SER A 8 4.72 8.99 4.58
C SER A 8 4.33 9.74 3.31
N THR A 9 5.10 9.56 2.24
CA THR A 9 4.78 10.18 0.96
C THR A 9 3.50 9.59 0.38
N LEU A 10 3.35 8.28 0.46
CA LEU A 10 2.15 7.62 -0.03
C LEU A 10 0.91 8.11 0.71
N ALA A 11 1.02 8.32 2.02
CA ALA A 11 -0.08 8.85 2.80
C ALA A 11 -0.49 10.23 2.31
N LYS A 12 0.48 11.07 1.95
CA LYS A 12 0.19 12.39 1.40
C LYS A 12 -0.50 12.29 0.04
N ILE A 13 -0.02 11.38 -0.80
CA ILE A 13 -0.61 11.18 -2.13
C ILE A 13 -2.08 10.77 -1.99
N TRP A 14 -2.38 9.90 -1.05
CA TRP A 14 -3.73 9.41 -0.85
C TRP A 14 -4.59 10.31 0.03
N GLY A 15 -3.99 11.32 0.66
CA GLY A 15 -4.71 12.21 1.56
C GLY A 15 -5.21 11.49 2.81
N ARG A 16 -4.44 10.50 3.28
CA ARG A 16 -4.79 9.72 4.45
C ARG A 16 -3.65 9.78 5.47
N SER A 17 -3.95 9.34 6.70
CA SER A 17 -2.93 9.28 7.74
C SER A 17 -1.95 8.14 7.47
N ARG A 18 -0.74 8.25 8.06
CA ARG A 18 0.24 7.18 7.92
C ARG A 18 -0.29 5.87 8.54
N MET A 19 -1.04 5.98 9.61
CA MET A 19 -1.61 4.80 10.26
C MET A 19 -2.51 4.03 9.30
N TYR A 20 -3.31 4.76 8.51
CA TYR A 20 -4.16 4.14 7.51
C TYR A 20 -3.33 3.32 6.51
N ILE A 21 -2.25 3.91 6.02
CA ILE A 21 -1.38 3.25 5.05
C ILE A 21 -0.69 2.05 5.68
N TYR A 22 -0.23 2.17 6.93
CA TYR A 22 0.39 1.05 7.62
C TYR A 22 -0.56 -0.14 7.74
N ARG A 23 -1.81 0.13 8.04
CA ARG A 23 -2.82 -0.93 8.15
C ARG A 23 -3.02 -1.63 6.80
N ARG A 24 -3.05 -0.86 5.72
CA ARG A 24 -3.19 -1.43 4.39
C ARG A 24 -1.97 -2.26 4.02
N VAL A 25 -0.79 -1.78 4.35
CA VAL A 25 0.44 -2.53 4.11
C VAL A 25 0.44 -3.84 4.90
N ASP A 26 -0.06 -3.82 6.12
CA ASP A 26 -0.18 -5.04 6.92
C ASP A 26 -1.14 -6.04 6.26
N MET A 27 -2.24 -5.57 5.72
CA MET A 27 -3.15 -6.44 4.98
C MET A 27 -2.47 -7.07 3.77
N ILE A 28 -1.70 -6.27 3.04
CA ILE A 28 -0.94 -6.77 1.89
C ILE A 28 0.05 -7.84 2.33
N ARG A 29 0.71 -7.61 3.45
CA ARG A 29 1.68 -8.57 4.00
C ARG A 29 0.99 -9.87 4.38
N ASN A 30 -0.18 -9.79 5.00
CA ASN A 30 -0.94 -10.97 5.40
C ASN A 30 -1.43 -11.76 4.19
N GLU A 31 -1.67 -11.08 3.08
CA GLU A 31 -2.07 -11.75 1.84
C GLU A 31 -0.90 -12.34 1.07
N GLY A 32 0.32 -12.11 1.54
CA GLY A 32 1.50 -12.62 0.86
C GLY A 32 1.91 -11.84 -0.36
N LYS A 33 1.39 -10.63 -0.52
CA LYS A 33 1.69 -9.79 -1.68
C LYS A 33 2.66 -8.66 -1.35
N PHE A 34 3.25 -8.68 -0.17
CA PHE A 34 4.13 -7.60 0.26
C PHE A 34 5.30 -7.41 -0.69
N ASN A 35 5.93 -8.50 -1.10
CA ASN A 35 7.10 -8.41 -1.97
C ASN A 35 6.76 -7.91 -3.37
N ASP A 36 5.52 -8.10 -3.80
CA ASP A 36 5.07 -7.62 -5.12
C ASP A 36 4.79 -6.12 -5.12
N ILE A 37 4.28 -5.62 -4.02
CA ILE A 37 3.79 -4.25 -3.94
C ILE A 37 4.76 -3.34 -3.21
N CYS A 38 5.47 -3.89 -2.23
CA CYS A 38 6.36 -3.12 -1.38
C CYS A 38 7.80 -3.60 -1.51
N LEU A 39 8.73 -2.71 -1.17
CA LEU A 39 10.14 -3.02 -1.17
C LEU A 39 10.72 -2.55 0.16
N GLN A 40 11.35 -3.46 0.89
CA GLN A 40 11.95 -3.11 2.17
C GLN A 40 13.46 -3.00 2.00
N LEU A 41 13.98 -1.79 2.17
CA LEU A 41 15.40 -1.51 2.00
C LEU A 41 16.19 -1.65 3.29
N GLY A 42 15.50 -1.71 4.41
CA GLY A 42 16.14 -1.82 5.72
C GLY A 42 15.10 -1.97 6.79
N ALA A 43 15.55 -2.02 8.06
CA ALA A 43 14.64 -2.27 9.18
C ALA A 43 13.54 -1.22 9.30
N GLN A 44 13.81 0.00 8.85
CA GLN A 44 12.86 1.10 9.01
C GLN A 44 12.51 1.78 7.69
N GLN A 45 12.95 1.23 6.58
CA GLN A 45 12.69 1.84 5.27
C GLN A 45 11.85 0.91 4.41
N THR A 46 10.57 1.17 4.39
CA THR A 46 9.63 0.45 3.54
C THR A 46 9.15 1.38 2.44
N LEU A 47 9.30 0.95 1.21
CA LEU A 47 8.81 1.68 0.05
C LEU A 47 7.63 0.94 -0.54
N VAL A 48 6.68 1.68 -1.08
CA VAL A 48 5.48 1.09 -1.66
C VAL A 48 5.39 1.50 -3.13
N HIS A 49 5.11 0.54 -3.98
CA HIS A 49 4.92 0.81 -5.41
C HIS A 49 3.55 1.45 -5.60
N VAL A 50 3.54 2.69 -6.06
CA VAL A 50 2.30 3.48 -6.12
C VAL A 50 1.26 2.81 -7.01
N ASP A 51 1.64 2.42 -8.22
CA ASP A 51 0.70 1.84 -9.17
C ASP A 51 0.13 0.50 -8.69
N LYS A 52 1.00 -0.34 -8.14
CA LYS A 52 0.55 -1.64 -7.65
C LYS A 52 -0.32 -1.51 -6.42
N PHE A 53 0.02 -0.55 -5.55
CA PHE A 53 -0.81 -0.27 -4.37
C PHE A 53 -2.19 0.21 -4.79
N GLU A 54 -2.24 1.10 -5.79
CA GLU A 54 -3.50 1.60 -6.30
C GLU A 54 -4.35 0.47 -6.88
N ALA A 55 -3.74 -0.40 -7.67
CA ALA A 55 -4.44 -1.54 -8.25
C ALA A 55 -4.99 -2.45 -7.15
N TRP A 56 -4.20 -2.70 -6.11
CA TRP A 56 -4.64 -3.51 -4.98
C TRP A 56 -5.83 -2.86 -4.26
N MET A 57 -5.75 -1.55 -4.05
CA MET A 57 -6.84 -0.82 -3.40
C MET A 57 -8.12 -0.85 -4.21
N LYS A 58 -8.01 -0.76 -5.53
CA LYS A 58 -9.18 -0.85 -6.39
C LYS A 58 -9.81 -2.22 -6.30
N GLY A 59 -9.00 -3.27 -6.21
CA GLY A 59 -9.50 -4.62 -6.01
C GLY A 59 -10.26 -4.76 -4.69
N GLN A 60 -9.75 -4.15 -3.64
CA GLN A 60 -10.44 -4.18 -2.35
C GLN A 60 -11.76 -3.44 -2.40
N ASN A 61 -11.78 -2.28 -3.08
CA ASN A 61 -13.02 -1.53 -3.26
C ASN A 61 -14.08 -2.37 -3.98
N MET A 62 -13.66 -3.08 -5.02
CA MET A 62 -14.59 -3.95 -5.75
C MET A 62 -15.19 -5.01 -4.84
N LYS A 63 -14.37 -5.59 -3.97
CA LYS A 63 -14.85 -6.59 -3.01
C LYS A 63 -15.89 -5.98 -2.08
N TRP A 64 -15.64 -4.77 -1.61
CA TRP A 64 -16.57 -4.09 -0.70
C TRP A 64 -17.91 -3.83 -1.37
N LEU A 65 -17.88 -3.39 -2.63
CA LEU A 65 -19.09 -3.12 -3.37
C LEU A 65 -19.90 -4.37 -3.60
N LYS A 66 -19.24 -5.49 -3.87
CA LYS A 66 -19.92 -6.76 -4.08
C LYS A 66 -20.44 -7.37 -2.78
N GLY A 67 -19.76 -7.08 -1.68
CA GLY A 67 -20.16 -7.61 -0.39
C GLY A 67 -21.25 -6.82 0.30
N ALA A 68 -21.59 -5.68 -0.23
CA ALA A 68 -22.60 -4.79 0.37
C ALA A 68 -24.04 -5.24 0.12
#